data_56ccc8b0deee8c7dd03babba2f936a9e
#
_entry.id   56ccc8b0deee8c7dd03babba2f936a9e
#
_cell.length_a   1.000
_cell.length_b   1.000
_cell.length_c   1.000
_cell.angle_alpha   90.00
_cell.angle_beta   90.00
_cell.angle_gamma   90.00
#
_symmetry.space_group_name_H-M   'P 1'
#
loop_
_entity.id
_entity.type
_entity.pdbx_description
1 polymer ?
#
loop_
_entity_poly.entity_id
_entity_poly.type
_entity_poly.pdbx_seq_one_letter_code
_entity_poly.pdbx_strand_id
1 'polypeptide(L)'
;SMPQYHGQALQDKFVLNVLKNKKNGTFVEIGSHEPVHINNTYILEAEFGWKGIMIDYFDHFLPGYKKHRPESVHVITDATTLDYVRLFDETEMPENIDYLSLDLDGDATIKTLRKLDKEVLHRHKFAVVTFEHDAYVGDEKFADREESREIFKRHGYVCVFEDIHHKSPNVVYEDWYVHPDLVDMEYVNNLKKRNVDRYVENTITGRSIDWRSISYEEDIKFTYCIRDRGETEGLVQFLNKMKDPDDKVVVITDDEIPKMEGDYIFYMNSNEMPTETMIKSLKTVIMEKNCDAFFVPRINIHLGITEEDLHLDKTLTMNEVGWINWPDFQGRIYKNNGRIFMKDDKLIGSENVIGFGTDPNLALTCIIKK
;
A
#
# COMPACT_ATOMS: atom_id res chain seq x y z
N SER A 1 18.79 0.89 1.01
CA SER A 1 17.76 0.38 0.10
C SER A 1 16.48 0.08 0.88
N MET A 2 15.36 0.34 0.25
CA MET A 2 14.07 0.03 0.88
C MET A 2 13.82 -1.48 0.89
N PRO A 3 13.25 -2.05 1.98
CA PRO A 3 12.85 -3.44 2.00
C PRO A 3 11.80 -3.73 0.92
N GLN A 4 11.85 -4.93 0.35
CA GLN A 4 10.79 -5.38 -0.55
C GLN A 4 9.71 -6.10 0.26
N TYR A 5 8.62 -5.41 0.51
CA TYR A 5 7.51 -5.93 1.30
C TYR A 5 6.72 -6.99 0.53
N HIS A 6 6.21 -7.99 1.25
CA HIS A 6 5.48 -9.13 0.69
C HIS A 6 4.02 -9.21 1.15
N GLY A 7 3.63 -8.45 2.17
CA GLY A 7 2.25 -8.43 2.63
C GLY A 7 1.28 -8.02 1.52
N GLN A 8 0.12 -8.68 1.44
CA GLN A 8 -0.89 -8.41 0.43
C GLN A 8 -1.36 -6.95 0.44
N ALA A 9 -1.50 -6.39 1.63
CA ALA A 9 -1.86 -4.98 1.86
C ALA A 9 -0.71 -4.19 2.51
N LEU A 10 0.53 -4.65 2.36
CA LEU A 10 1.71 -4.10 3.00
C LEU A 10 1.61 -4.09 4.54
N GLN A 11 1.03 -5.13 5.11
CA GLN A 11 0.96 -5.29 6.58
C GLN A 11 2.36 -5.32 7.20
N ASP A 12 3.30 -5.99 6.57
CA ASP A 12 4.70 -6.02 6.98
C ASP A 12 5.36 -4.64 7.01
N LYS A 13 5.02 -3.76 6.06
CA LYS A 13 5.46 -2.36 6.07
C LYS A 13 4.92 -1.62 7.30
N PHE A 14 3.64 -1.80 7.61
CA PHE A 14 3.02 -1.20 8.79
C PHE A 14 3.71 -1.66 10.07
N VAL A 15 3.92 -2.96 10.22
CA VAL A 15 4.61 -3.54 11.37
C VAL A 15 6.01 -2.95 11.55
N LEU A 16 6.80 -2.93 10.49
CA LEU A 16 8.18 -2.44 10.55
C LEU A 16 8.27 -0.95 10.81
N ASN A 17 7.35 -0.14 10.26
CA ASN A 17 7.35 1.28 10.54
C ASN A 17 6.95 1.57 12.00
N VAL A 18 5.89 0.94 12.49
CA VAL A 18 5.44 1.12 13.89
C VAL A 18 6.52 0.68 14.88
N LEU A 19 7.22 -0.41 14.59
CA LEU A 19 8.26 -0.96 15.46
C LEU A 19 9.68 -0.51 15.08
N LYS A 20 9.79 0.51 14.22
CA LYS A 20 11.07 1.18 13.89
C LYS A 20 12.14 0.19 13.41
N ASN A 21 11.75 -0.67 12.47
CA ASN A 21 12.62 -1.69 11.87
C ASN A 21 13.26 -2.63 12.90
N LYS A 22 12.50 -3.00 13.92
CA LYS A 22 12.96 -3.90 14.99
C LYS A 22 13.57 -5.16 14.40
N LYS A 23 14.73 -5.55 14.92
CA LYS A 23 15.39 -6.84 14.64
C LYS A 23 14.98 -7.87 15.69
N ASN A 24 14.97 -9.14 15.26
CA ASN A 24 14.78 -10.28 16.15
C ASN A 24 13.46 -10.26 16.94
N GLY A 25 12.39 -9.74 16.31
CA GLY A 25 11.06 -9.74 16.89
C GLY A 25 10.41 -11.12 16.85
N THR A 26 9.20 -11.19 17.38
CA THR A 26 8.39 -12.41 17.42
C THR A 26 7.01 -12.17 16.81
N PHE A 27 6.46 -13.21 16.18
CA PHE A 27 5.13 -13.11 15.58
C PHE A 27 4.31 -14.39 15.77
N VAL A 28 3.01 -14.25 15.66
CA VAL A 28 2.05 -15.35 15.49
C VAL A 28 1.22 -15.03 14.25
N GLU A 29 1.32 -15.89 13.25
CA GLU A 29 0.56 -15.75 12.00
C GLU A 29 -0.45 -16.87 11.87
N ILE A 30 -1.72 -16.54 11.92
CA ILE A 30 -2.82 -17.49 11.86
C ILE A 30 -3.51 -17.31 10.51
N GLY A 31 -3.35 -18.32 9.65
CA GLY A 31 -3.68 -18.24 8.23
C GLY A 31 -2.48 -17.82 7.40
N SER A 32 -1.38 -18.56 7.51
CA SER A 32 -0.12 -18.18 6.84
C SER A 32 -0.17 -18.30 5.32
N HIS A 33 -0.90 -19.28 4.78
CA HIS A 33 -1.05 -19.52 3.35
C HIS A 33 0.32 -19.68 2.66
N GLU A 34 0.62 -18.91 1.62
CA GLU A 34 1.90 -18.98 0.92
C GLU A 34 3.08 -18.63 1.84
N PRO A 35 4.24 -19.29 1.69
CA PRO A 35 5.38 -19.04 2.57
C PRO A 35 6.09 -17.70 2.33
N VAL A 36 6.06 -17.19 1.10
CA VAL A 36 6.78 -15.98 0.66
C VAL A 36 5.85 -14.99 -0.01
N HIS A 37 5.21 -15.39 -1.09
CA HIS A 37 4.32 -14.54 -1.88
C HIS A 37 3.08 -14.15 -1.08
N ILE A 38 2.74 -12.87 -1.07
CA ILE A 38 1.62 -12.30 -0.30
C ILE A 38 1.56 -12.75 1.17
N ASN A 39 2.73 -12.91 1.79
CA ASN A 39 2.85 -13.34 3.18
C ASN A 39 3.26 -12.17 4.06
N ASN A 40 2.55 -11.97 5.17
CA ASN A 40 2.72 -10.81 6.05
C ASN A 40 3.98 -10.86 6.93
N THR A 41 4.60 -12.01 7.08
CA THR A 41 5.73 -12.20 8.01
C THR A 41 7.03 -12.61 7.34
N TYR A 42 7.03 -12.87 6.03
CA TYR A 42 8.21 -13.35 5.33
C TYR A 42 9.42 -12.42 5.49
N ILE A 43 9.25 -11.13 5.18
CA ILE A 43 10.36 -10.19 5.27
C ILE A 43 10.85 -9.99 6.70
N LEU A 44 9.95 -10.09 7.68
CA LEU A 44 10.29 -10.03 9.11
C LEU A 44 11.28 -11.12 9.47
N GLU A 45 11.03 -12.34 9.03
CA GLU A 45 11.95 -13.48 9.24
C GLU A 45 13.20 -13.36 8.37
N ALA A 46 13.05 -13.20 7.05
CA ALA A 46 14.13 -13.28 6.08
C ALA A 46 15.17 -12.16 6.22
N GLU A 47 14.75 -10.94 6.50
CA GLU A 47 15.63 -9.77 6.52
C GLU A 47 15.83 -9.16 7.91
N PHE A 48 14.89 -9.37 8.84
CA PHE A 48 14.93 -8.74 10.16
C PHE A 48 15.16 -9.72 11.30
N GLY A 49 15.36 -11.01 10.99
CA GLY A 49 15.72 -12.02 11.98
C GLY A 49 14.61 -12.40 12.96
N TRP A 50 13.36 -12.15 12.61
CA TRP A 50 12.22 -12.53 13.45
C TRP A 50 11.99 -14.04 13.44
N LYS A 51 11.37 -14.51 14.50
CA LYS A 51 10.92 -15.91 14.65
C LYS A 51 9.47 -15.90 15.09
N GLY A 52 8.72 -16.90 14.67
CA GLY A 52 7.32 -16.94 15.04
C GLY A 52 6.69 -18.30 14.89
N ILE A 53 5.36 -18.30 15.00
CA ILE A 53 4.51 -19.45 14.78
C ILE A 53 3.67 -19.18 13.52
N MET A 54 3.72 -20.12 12.58
CA MET A 54 2.92 -20.09 11.37
C MET A 54 1.86 -21.18 11.45
N ILE A 55 0.60 -20.79 11.40
CA ILE A 55 -0.54 -21.70 11.51
C ILE A 55 -1.32 -21.68 10.20
N ASP A 56 -1.55 -22.85 9.62
CA ASP A 56 -2.41 -22.99 8.45
C ASP A 56 -3.13 -24.35 8.48
N TYR A 57 -4.26 -24.43 7.82
CA TYR A 57 -5.05 -25.66 7.74
C TYR A 57 -4.50 -26.65 6.72
N PHE A 58 -3.94 -26.14 5.61
CA PHE A 58 -3.55 -26.95 4.45
C PHE A 58 -2.12 -27.43 4.53
N ASP A 59 -1.93 -28.74 4.53
CA ASP A 59 -0.62 -29.37 4.65
C ASP A 59 0.28 -29.22 3.40
N HIS A 60 -0.30 -28.90 2.26
CA HIS A 60 0.47 -28.68 1.02
C HIS A 60 1.40 -27.48 1.10
N PHE A 61 1.21 -26.54 2.04
CA PHE A 61 2.12 -25.43 2.26
C PHE A 61 3.37 -25.83 3.06
N LEU A 62 3.33 -26.94 3.80
CA LEU A 62 4.40 -27.31 4.73
C LEU A 62 5.78 -27.46 4.08
N PRO A 63 5.94 -28.07 2.90
CA PRO A 63 7.24 -28.13 2.24
C PRO A 63 7.83 -26.74 1.95
N GLY A 64 7.00 -25.79 1.53
CA GLY A 64 7.40 -24.41 1.31
C GLY A 64 7.82 -23.71 2.61
N TYR A 65 7.11 -23.92 3.70
CA TYR A 65 7.49 -23.39 5.01
C TYR A 65 8.85 -23.93 5.48
N LYS A 66 9.08 -25.22 5.34
CA LYS A 66 10.36 -25.84 5.69
C LYS A 66 11.51 -25.26 4.87
N LYS A 67 11.29 -25.00 3.60
CA LYS A 67 12.31 -24.48 2.68
C LYS A 67 12.58 -22.98 2.90
N HIS A 68 11.53 -22.17 3.03
CA HIS A 68 11.63 -20.70 3.00
C HIS A 68 11.46 -20.03 4.37
N ARG A 69 10.93 -20.77 5.35
CA ARG A 69 10.62 -20.22 6.67
C ARG A 69 11.23 -21.10 7.79
N PRO A 70 12.54 -21.40 7.69
CA PRO A 70 13.17 -22.38 8.59
C PRO A 70 13.29 -21.91 10.04
N GLU A 71 13.23 -20.60 10.30
CA GLU A 71 13.39 -20.03 11.64
C GLU A 71 12.09 -20.03 12.46
N SER A 72 10.97 -20.36 11.84
CA SER A 72 9.66 -20.34 12.50
C SER A 72 9.11 -21.73 12.73
N VAL A 73 8.21 -21.85 13.70
CA VAL A 73 7.46 -23.08 13.99
C VAL A 73 6.27 -23.18 13.06
N HIS A 74 6.07 -24.34 12.45
CA HIS A 74 4.97 -24.57 11.50
C HIS A 74 3.94 -25.49 12.13
N VAL A 75 2.69 -25.04 12.20
CA VAL A 75 1.58 -25.79 12.81
C VAL A 75 0.48 -25.96 11.76
N ILE A 76 0.31 -27.17 11.27
CA ILE A 76 -0.73 -27.49 10.27
C ILE A 76 -1.91 -28.12 10.99
N THR A 77 -2.95 -27.33 11.19
CA THR A 77 -4.14 -27.72 11.91
C THR A 77 -5.27 -26.73 11.73
N ASP A 78 -6.45 -27.08 12.22
CA ASP A 78 -7.58 -26.17 12.34
C ASP A 78 -7.31 -25.17 13.48
N ALA A 79 -7.14 -23.90 13.13
CA ALA A 79 -6.86 -22.83 14.09
C ALA A 79 -7.95 -22.66 15.15
N THR A 80 -9.19 -23.03 14.83
CA THR A 80 -10.33 -22.92 15.77
C THR A 80 -10.34 -23.97 16.87
N THR A 81 -9.50 -25.00 16.75
CA THR A 81 -9.42 -26.11 17.69
C THR A 81 -8.11 -26.18 18.49
N LEU A 82 -7.16 -25.30 18.19
CA LEU A 82 -5.88 -25.27 18.89
C LEU A 82 -6.03 -24.89 20.36
N ASP A 83 -5.17 -25.50 21.19
CA ASP A 83 -4.90 -25.06 22.55
C ASP A 83 -3.77 -24.00 22.51
N TYR A 84 -4.14 -22.72 22.52
CA TYR A 84 -3.17 -21.63 22.37
C TYR A 84 -2.32 -21.42 23.63
N VAL A 85 -2.82 -21.73 24.82
CA VAL A 85 -2.01 -21.68 26.04
C VAL A 85 -0.85 -22.66 25.91
N ARG A 86 -1.16 -23.91 25.58
CA ARG A 86 -0.16 -24.96 25.42
C ARG A 86 0.82 -24.63 24.29
N LEU A 87 0.31 -24.17 23.13
CA LEU A 87 1.15 -23.82 21.98
C LEU A 87 2.16 -22.72 22.33
N PHE A 88 1.72 -21.66 23.01
CA PHE A 88 2.59 -20.56 23.38
C PHE A 88 3.60 -20.97 24.45
N ASP A 89 3.20 -21.82 25.40
CA ASP A 89 4.11 -22.37 26.42
C ASP A 89 5.18 -23.28 25.79
N GLU A 90 4.79 -24.21 24.93
CA GLU A 90 5.72 -25.15 24.26
C GLU A 90 6.69 -24.45 23.32
N THR A 91 6.27 -23.36 22.67
CA THR A 91 7.11 -22.56 21.77
C THR A 91 7.85 -21.44 22.48
N GLU A 92 7.68 -21.30 23.78
CA GLU A 92 8.32 -20.28 24.62
C GLU A 92 8.02 -18.86 24.13
N MET A 93 6.78 -18.57 23.71
CA MET A 93 6.38 -17.23 23.31
C MET A 93 6.52 -16.27 24.49
N PRO A 94 7.16 -15.10 24.27
CA PRO A 94 7.29 -14.09 25.32
C PRO A 94 5.94 -13.53 25.74
N GLU A 95 5.89 -12.89 26.90
CA GLU A 95 4.69 -12.18 27.35
C GLU A 95 4.26 -11.10 26.35
N ASN A 96 5.23 -10.34 25.83
CA ASN A 96 5.04 -9.31 24.82
C ASN A 96 5.50 -9.82 23.46
N ILE A 97 4.56 -10.07 22.57
CA ILE A 97 4.79 -10.55 21.21
C ILE A 97 4.66 -9.35 20.25
N ASP A 98 5.51 -9.29 19.24
CA ASP A 98 5.57 -8.09 18.40
C ASP A 98 4.42 -8.02 17.38
N TYR A 99 3.96 -9.13 16.81
CA TYR A 99 2.95 -9.11 15.76
C TYR A 99 2.00 -10.30 15.80
N LEU A 100 0.72 -10.02 15.65
CA LEU A 100 -0.34 -11.01 15.38
C LEU A 100 -0.97 -10.70 14.03
N SER A 101 -0.92 -11.65 13.11
CA SER A 101 -1.68 -11.64 11.85
C SER A 101 -2.78 -12.69 11.93
N LEU A 102 -4.04 -12.29 11.81
CA LEU A 102 -5.19 -13.18 11.88
C LEU A 102 -6.05 -13.00 10.63
N ASP A 103 -5.97 -13.99 9.75
CA ASP A 103 -6.61 -13.99 8.43
C ASP A 103 -6.95 -15.42 8.03
N LEU A 104 -8.21 -15.81 8.22
CA LEU A 104 -8.74 -17.14 7.90
C LEU A 104 -9.99 -17.01 7.04
N ASP A 105 -10.42 -18.13 6.47
CA ASP A 105 -11.63 -18.18 5.66
C ASP A 105 -12.89 -18.40 6.52
N GLY A 106 -14.03 -17.92 6.02
CA GLY A 106 -15.34 -18.15 6.60
C GLY A 106 -15.46 -17.60 8.02
N ASP A 107 -16.05 -18.40 8.91
CA ASP A 107 -16.24 -18.03 10.32
C ASP A 107 -15.01 -18.36 11.21
N ALA A 108 -13.96 -18.93 10.62
CA ALA A 108 -12.78 -19.36 11.37
C ALA A 108 -12.04 -18.19 12.01
N THR A 109 -12.05 -17.01 11.38
CA THR A 109 -11.34 -15.83 11.90
C THR A 109 -11.93 -15.39 13.25
N ILE A 110 -13.24 -15.19 13.34
CA ILE A 110 -13.86 -14.74 14.59
C ILE A 110 -13.84 -15.83 15.66
N LYS A 111 -14.04 -17.09 15.27
CA LYS A 111 -13.95 -18.23 16.20
C LYS A 111 -12.56 -18.33 16.83
N THR A 112 -11.52 -18.13 16.03
CA THR A 112 -10.14 -18.12 16.52
C THR A 112 -9.90 -16.93 17.43
N LEU A 113 -10.38 -15.74 17.10
CA LEU A 113 -10.24 -14.56 17.96
C LEU A 113 -10.91 -14.78 19.32
N ARG A 114 -12.10 -15.41 19.35
CA ARG A 114 -12.79 -15.75 20.59
C ARG A 114 -11.95 -16.70 21.47
N LYS A 115 -11.24 -17.65 20.85
CA LYS A 115 -10.32 -18.52 21.59
C LYS A 115 -9.12 -17.76 22.13
N LEU A 116 -8.52 -16.88 21.33
CA LEU A 116 -7.42 -16.02 21.78
C LEU A 116 -7.85 -15.13 22.94
N ASP A 117 -9.04 -14.53 22.85
CA ASP A 117 -9.63 -13.72 23.91
C ASP A 117 -9.72 -14.49 25.22
N LYS A 118 -10.22 -15.72 25.17
CA LYS A 118 -10.40 -16.57 26.35
C LYS A 118 -9.08 -17.11 26.88
N GLU A 119 -8.14 -17.49 26.02
CA GLU A 119 -6.98 -18.29 26.38
C GLU A 119 -5.70 -17.48 26.60
N VAL A 120 -5.41 -16.47 25.76
CA VAL A 120 -4.08 -15.86 25.75
C VAL A 120 -4.04 -14.33 25.79
N LEU A 121 -5.07 -13.60 25.38
CA LEU A 121 -5.02 -12.12 25.32
C LEU A 121 -4.93 -11.46 26.71
N HIS A 122 -5.24 -12.16 27.77
CA HIS A 122 -5.05 -11.69 29.14
C HIS A 122 -3.65 -12.00 29.70
N ARG A 123 -2.86 -12.83 29.00
CA ARG A 123 -1.50 -13.22 29.38
C ARG A 123 -0.43 -12.62 28.47
N HIS A 124 -0.78 -12.36 27.23
CA HIS A 124 0.12 -11.86 26.20
C HIS A 124 -0.43 -10.58 25.60
N LYS A 125 0.47 -9.66 25.30
CA LYS A 125 0.18 -8.46 24.51
C LYS A 125 0.89 -8.58 23.17
N PHE A 126 0.23 -8.11 22.12
CA PHE A 126 0.82 -7.99 20.80
C PHE A 126 1.06 -6.51 20.50
N ALA A 127 2.25 -6.14 20.07
CA ALA A 127 2.54 -4.75 19.74
C ALA A 127 1.69 -4.26 18.56
N VAL A 128 1.55 -5.10 17.52
CA VAL A 128 0.79 -4.82 16.31
C VAL A 128 -0.13 -6.00 16.01
N VAL A 129 -1.36 -5.70 15.58
CA VAL A 129 -2.33 -6.71 15.13
C VAL A 129 -2.90 -6.28 13.79
N THR A 130 -2.92 -7.21 12.82
CA THR A 130 -3.72 -7.05 11.61
C THR A 130 -4.82 -8.12 11.60
N PHE A 131 -6.06 -7.68 11.49
CA PHE A 131 -7.24 -8.54 11.64
C PHE A 131 -8.15 -8.41 10.41
N GLU A 132 -8.35 -9.53 9.69
CA GLU A 132 -9.25 -9.59 8.53
C GLU A 132 -10.67 -9.91 8.96
N HIS A 133 -11.57 -8.93 8.85
CA HIS A 133 -12.98 -9.10 9.22
C HIS A 133 -13.91 -9.34 8.04
N ASP A 134 -13.50 -8.98 6.82
CA ASP A 134 -14.30 -9.16 5.59
C ASP A 134 -15.72 -8.57 5.67
N ALA A 135 -15.88 -7.41 6.31
CA ALA A 135 -17.19 -6.79 6.50
C ALA A 135 -17.98 -6.58 5.19
N TYR A 136 -17.29 -6.49 4.06
CA TYR A 136 -17.91 -6.32 2.74
C TYR A 136 -18.80 -7.49 2.32
N VAL A 137 -18.59 -8.68 2.89
CA VAL A 137 -19.29 -9.92 2.49
C VAL A 137 -20.77 -9.88 2.85
N GLY A 138 -21.12 -9.28 3.98
CA GLY A 138 -22.52 -9.18 4.42
C GLY A 138 -22.68 -8.97 5.91
N ASP A 139 -23.94 -9.04 6.38
CA ASP A 139 -24.31 -8.69 7.75
C ASP A 139 -23.59 -9.51 8.83
N GLU A 140 -23.40 -10.81 8.58
CA GLU A 140 -22.71 -11.69 9.52
C GLU A 140 -21.26 -11.29 9.72
N LYS A 141 -20.57 -10.96 8.64
CA LYS A 141 -19.19 -10.48 8.68
C LYS A 141 -19.09 -9.07 9.25
N PHE A 142 -20.06 -8.23 8.99
CA PHE A 142 -20.15 -6.91 9.63
C PHE A 142 -20.27 -7.06 11.15
N ALA A 143 -21.09 -8.01 11.63
CA ALA A 143 -21.22 -8.31 13.05
C ALA A 143 -19.89 -8.83 13.64
N ASP A 144 -19.16 -9.67 12.90
CA ASP A 144 -17.84 -10.17 13.29
C ASP A 144 -16.84 -9.01 13.44
N ARG A 145 -16.90 -8.03 12.54
CA ARG A 145 -16.09 -6.82 12.64
C ARG A 145 -16.35 -6.07 13.94
N GLU A 146 -17.62 -5.85 14.25
CA GLU A 146 -18.03 -5.17 15.50
C GLU A 146 -17.58 -5.94 16.74
N GLU A 147 -17.75 -7.25 16.76
CA GLU A 147 -17.29 -8.10 17.87
C GLU A 147 -15.77 -8.05 18.02
N SER A 148 -15.02 -8.10 16.93
CA SER A 148 -13.55 -8.04 16.97
C SER A 148 -13.07 -6.72 17.57
N ARG A 149 -13.70 -5.62 17.23
CA ARG A 149 -13.38 -4.29 17.78
C ARG A 149 -13.63 -4.21 19.28
N GLU A 150 -14.72 -4.81 19.76
CA GLU A 150 -15.02 -4.91 21.19
C GLU A 150 -13.96 -5.72 21.94
N ILE A 151 -13.54 -6.87 21.38
CA ILE A 151 -12.52 -7.72 21.98
C ILE A 151 -11.19 -6.97 22.09
N PHE A 152 -10.71 -6.37 21.01
CA PHE A 152 -9.42 -5.65 21.02
C PHE A 152 -9.47 -4.43 21.94
N LYS A 153 -10.57 -3.69 21.94
CA LYS A 153 -10.75 -2.54 22.84
C LYS A 153 -10.69 -2.95 24.33
N ARG A 154 -11.32 -4.07 24.66
CA ARG A 154 -11.35 -4.59 26.04
C ARG A 154 -9.95 -4.96 26.52
N HIS A 155 -9.08 -5.38 25.62
CA HIS A 155 -7.67 -5.68 25.92
C HIS A 155 -6.73 -4.49 25.76
N GLY A 156 -7.26 -3.29 25.56
CA GLY A 156 -6.48 -2.05 25.53
C GLY A 156 -5.85 -1.69 24.18
N TYR A 157 -6.21 -2.39 23.10
CA TYR A 157 -5.69 -2.08 21.75
C TYR A 157 -6.35 -0.82 21.18
N VAL A 158 -5.57 -0.11 20.38
CA VAL A 158 -6.02 1.08 19.63
C VAL A 158 -6.01 0.75 18.16
N CYS A 159 -7.14 0.99 17.48
CA CYS A 159 -7.22 0.84 16.03
C CYS A 159 -6.55 2.04 15.35
N VAL A 160 -5.54 1.77 14.54
CA VAL A 160 -4.79 2.80 13.80
C VAL A 160 -5.43 3.05 12.46
N PHE A 161 -5.70 1.98 11.70
CA PHE A 161 -6.38 2.04 10.42
C PHE A 161 -7.55 1.07 10.43
N GLU A 162 -8.75 1.61 10.35
CA GLU A 162 -9.98 0.83 10.25
C GLU A 162 -10.44 0.74 8.79
N ASP A 163 -11.09 -0.38 8.47
CA ASP A 163 -11.75 -0.60 7.18
C ASP A 163 -10.85 -0.36 5.97
N ILE A 164 -9.81 -1.18 5.91
CA ILE A 164 -8.87 -1.15 4.81
C ILE A 164 -9.51 -1.82 3.58
N HIS A 165 -9.36 -1.17 2.42
CA HIS A 165 -9.75 -1.70 1.12
C HIS A 165 -8.59 -1.61 0.14
N HIS A 166 -8.77 -2.19 -1.05
CA HIS A 166 -7.83 -2.07 -2.16
C HIS A 166 -8.37 -1.09 -3.21
N LYS A 167 -9.07 -1.57 -4.22
CA LYS A 167 -9.54 -0.72 -5.33
C LYS A 167 -10.92 -0.12 -5.08
N SER A 168 -11.83 -0.90 -4.50
CA SER A 168 -13.20 -0.48 -4.24
C SER A 168 -13.38 -0.07 -2.79
N PRO A 169 -13.83 1.16 -2.50
CA PRO A 169 -14.08 1.61 -1.13
C PRO A 169 -15.11 0.77 -0.37
N ASN A 170 -15.96 0.04 -1.08
CA ASN A 170 -16.98 -0.82 -0.46
C ASN A 170 -16.46 -2.23 -0.11
N VAL A 171 -15.27 -2.61 -0.59
CA VAL A 171 -14.68 -3.92 -0.29
C VAL A 171 -13.74 -3.79 0.90
N VAL A 172 -14.30 -3.49 2.05
CA VAL A 172 -13.56 -3.31 3.31
C VAL A 172 -13.33 -4.64 3.99
N TYR A 173 -12.10 -4.95 4.35
CA TYR A 173 -11.77 -6.29 4.79
C TYR A 173 -10.87 -6.40 6.03
N GLU A 174 -10.21 -5.32 6.48
CA GLU A 174 -9.19 -5.45 7.52
C GLU A 174 -9.12 -4.23 8.43
N ASP A 175 -8.80 -4.45 9.70
CA ASP A 175 -8.47 -3.41 10.69
C ASP A 175 -7.05 -3.66 11.23
N TRP A 176 -6.29 -2.58 11.45
CA TRP A 176 -4.94 -2.65 12.02
C TRP A 176 -4.88 -1.95 13.37
N TYR A 177 -4.32 -2.65 14.34
CA TYR A 177 -4.26 -2.23 15.74
C TYR A 177 -2.83 -2.16 16.26
N VAL A 178 -2.65 -1.37 17.31
CA VAL A 178 -1.43 -1.39 18.15
C VAL A 178 -1.81 -1.49 19.61
N HIS A 179 -0.87 -1.98 20.43
CA HIS A 179 -1.01 -1.90 21.88
C HIS A 179 -0.18 -0.73 22.41
N PRO A 180 -0.77 0.25 23.10
CA PRO A 180 -0.06 1.46 23.57
C PRO A 180 1.13 1.18 24.47
N ASP A 181 1.11 0.07 25.22
CA ASP A 181 2.22 -0.29 26.13
C ASP A 181 3.49 -0.75 25.38
N LEU A 182 3.37 -1.11 24.10
CA LEU A 182 4.45 -1.76 23.35
C LEU A 182 4.94 -0.96 22.14
N VAL A 183 4.34 0.20 21.86
CA VAL A 183 4.70 1.03 20.72
C VAL A 183 4.90 2.47 21.13
N ASP A 184 5.58 3.24 20.30
CA ASP A 184 5.69 4.70 20.44
C ASP A 184 4.36 5.33 19.98
N MET A 185 3.51 5.72 20.92
CA MET A 185 2.21 6.30 20.61
C MET A 185 2.29 7.70 20.00
N GLU A 186 3.36 8.44 20.23
CA GLU A 186 3.59 9.71 19.52
C GLU A 186 3.74 9.47 18.03
N TYR A 187 4.56 8.48 17.65
CA TYR A 187 4.69 8.06 16.27
C TYR A 187 3.35 7.61 15.68
N VAL A 188 2.63 6.74 16.39
CA VAL A 188 1.34 6.20 15.93
C VAL A 188 0.30 7.31 15.75
N ASN A 189 0.22 8.25 16.69
CA ASN A 189 -0.72 9.38 16.58
C ASN A 189 -0.38 10.28 15.39
N ASN A 190 0.91 10.52 15.13
CA ASN A 190 1.35 11.27 13.96
C ASN A 190 1.02 10.52 12.65
N LEU A 191 1.18 9.19 12.64
CA LEU A 191 0.80 8.36 11.50
C LEU A 191 -0.71 8.42 11.21
N LYS A 192 -1.54 8.35 12.24
CA LYS A 192 -2.99 8.51 12.11
C LYS A 192 -3.35 9.89 11.55
N LYS A 193 -2.79 10.94 12.12
CA LYS A 193 -3.02 12.32 11.69
C LYS A 193 -2.61 12.56 10.25
N ARG A 194 -1.47 12.00 9.85
CA ARG A 194 -0.96 12.09 8.48
C ARG A 194 -1.94 11.51 7.45
N ASN A 195 -2.73 10.53 7.84
CA ASN A 195 -3.59 9.76 6.94
C ASN A 195 -5.09 10.03 7.07
N VAL A 196 -5.50 10.93 7.96
CA VAL A 196 -6.92 11.19 8.21
C VAL A 196 -7.67 11.60 6.94
N ASP A 197 -7.06 12.39 6.06
CA ASP A 197 -7.66 12.87 4.80
C ASP A 197 -7.55 11.85 3.65
N ARG A 198 -6.94 10.68 3.90
CA ARG A 198 -6.84 9.60 2.91
C ARG A 198 -8.04 8.66 2.92
N TYR A 199 -8.87 8.74 3.94
CA TYR A 199 -10.13 8.00 4.00
C TYR A 199 -11.11 8.53 2.96
N VAL A 200 -11.85 7.62 2.33
CA VAL A 200 -12.89 7.95 1.35
C VAL A 200 -14.22 7.37 1.81
N GLU A 201 -15.33 7.95 1.36
CA GLU A 201 -16.67 7.49 1.71
C GLU A 201 -16.99 6.15 1.05
N ASN A 202 -17.74 5.30 1.77
CA ASN A 202 -18.32 4.07 1.25
C ASN A 202 -19.72 3.85 1.85
N THR A 203 -20.50 2.96 1.22
CA THR A 203 -21.89 2.67 1.63
C THR A 203 -22.00 1.56 2.67
N ILE A 204 -20.92 0.84 2.98
CA ILE A 204 -20.94 -0.30 3.90
C ILE A 204 -20.65 0.14 5.34
N THR A 205 -19.57 0.89 5.54
CA THR A 205 -19.05 1.26 6.86
C THR A 205 -18.97 2.77 7.09
N GLY A 206 -19.34 3.56 6.08
CA GLY A 206 -19.26 5.01 6.08
C GLY A 206 -17.98 5.53 5.43
N ARG A 207 -16.84 5.00 5.79
CA ARG A 207 -15.54 5.37 5.21
C ARG A 207 -14.55 4.23 5.26
N SER A 208 -13.56 4.27 4.38
CA SER A 208 -12.49 3.27 4.29
C SER A 208 -11.23 3.91 3.71
N ILE A 209 -10.10 3.23 3.86
CA ILE A 209 -8.82 3.68 3.34
C ILE A 209 -8.20 2.63 2.42
N ASP A 210 -7.73 3.07 1.25
CA ASP A 210 -6.93 2.22 0.36
C ASP A 210 -5.54 2.06 0.97
N TRP A 211 -5.11 0.81 1.23
CA TRP A 211 -3.80 0.55 1.82
C TRP A 211 -2.64 1.10 0.99
N ARG A 212 -2.82 1.25 -0.32
CA ARG A 212 -1.81 1.84 -1.20
C ARG A 212 -1.62 3.33 -0.98
N SER A 213 -2.62 4.00 -0.42
CA SER A 213 -2.59 5.44 -0.14
C SER A 213 -2.07 5.79 1.24
N ILE A 214 -1.82 4.80 2.11
CA ILE A 214 -1.27 5.06 3.44
C ILE A 214 0.12 5.68 3.31
N SER A 215 0.29 6.86 3.88
CA SER A 215 1.52 7.64 3.84
C SER A 215 2.31 7.45 5.13
N TYR A 216 3.59 7.10 5.00
CA TYR A 216 4.52 6.98 6.11
C TYR A 216 5.58 8.07 6.03
N GLU A 217 6.04 8.58 7.17
CA GLU A 217 7.10 9.59 7.22
C GLU A 217 8.40 9.10 6.57
N GLU A 218 8.65 7.80 6.64
CA GLU A 218 9.83 7.13 6.10
C GLU A 218 9.75 6.83 4.60
N ASP A 219 8.62 7.11 3.95
CA ASP A 219 8.45 6.90 2.52
C ASP A 219 9.41 7.75 1.68
N ILE A 220 9.67 7.29 0.46
CA ILE A 220 10.41 8.09 -0.53
C ILE A 220 9.74 9.44 -0.74
N LYS A 221 10.55 10.46 -0.99
CA LYS A 221 10.09 11.83 -1.19
C LYS A 221 10.08 12.18 -2.68
N PHE A 222 9.00 12.86 -3.08
CA PHE A 222 8.81 13.33 -4.45
C PHE A 222 8.92 14.83 -4.55
N THR A 223 9.47 15.31 -5.67
CA THR A 223 9.20 16.65 -6.16
C THR A 223 8.38 16.53 -7.44
N TYR A 224 7.19 17.11 -7.41
CA TYR A 224 6.34 17.27 -8.59
C TYR A 224 6.80 18.52 -9.33
N CYS A 225 7.36 18.34 -10.51
CA CYS A 225 7.89 19.43 -11.33
C CYS A 225 6.92 19.72 -12.46
N ILE A 226 6.29 20.89 -12.40
CA ILE A 226 5.31 21.30 -13.40
C ILE A 226 5.93 22.28 -14.38
N ARG A 227 6.00 21.89 -15.65
CA ARG A 227 6.40 22.78 -16.73
C ARG A 227 5.20 23.64 -17.15
N ASP A 228 5.33 24.95 -16.98
CA ASP A 228 4.28 25.89 -17.31
C ASP A 228 4.04 25.92 -18.85
N ARG A 229 2.83 25.54 -19.26
CA ARG A 229 2.34 25.57 -20.64
C ARG A 229 1.18 26.55 -20.81
N GLY A 230 0.98 27.44 -19.86
CA GLY A 230 -0.08 28.45 -19.87
C GLY A 230 -0.74 28.62 -18.53
N GLU A 231 -1.52 27.65 -18.08
CA GLU A 231 -2.23 27.67 -16.79
C GLU A 231 -1.67 26.58 -15.87
N THR A 232 -1.35 26.93 -14.63
CA THR A 232 -0.74 26.01 -13.65
C THR A 232 -1.55 25.89 -12.38
N GLU A 233 -2.40 26.84 -12.04
CA GLU A 233 -3.04 26.94 -10.73
C GLU A 233 -3.86 25.71 -10.34
N GLY A 234 -4.67 25.19 -11.25
CA GLY A 234 -5.51 24.01 -10.97
C GLY A 234 -4.71 22.77 -10.65
N LEU A 235 -3.63 22.50 -11.41
CA LEU A 235 -2.74 21.38 -11.18
C LEU A 235 -1.96 21.55 -9.87
N VAL A 236 -1.43 22.73 -9.59
CA VAL A 236 -0.72 23.03 -8.34
C VAL A 236 -1.62 22.79 -7.13
N GLN A 237 -2.83 23.30 -7.15
CA GLN A 237 -3.79 23.11 -6.07
C GLN A 237 -4.13 21.62 -5.87
N PHE A 238 -4.35 20.91 -6.96
CA PHE A 238 -4.63 19.47 -6.92
C PHE A 238 -3.48 18.69 -6.30
N LEU A 239 -2.25 18.92 -6.76
CA LEU A 239 -1.07 18.22 -6.26
C LEU A 239 -0.82 18.54 -4.78
N ASN A 240 -0.95 19.80 -4.37
CA ASN A 240 -0.78 20.19 -2.97
C ASN A 240 -1.82 19.54 -2.06
N LYS A 241 -3.02 19.28 -2.55
CA LYS A 241 -4.06 18.59 -1.80
C LYS A 241 -3.79 17.08 -1.70
N MET A 242 -3.28 16.46 -2.79
CA MET A 242 -3.16 15.00 -2.89
C MET A 242 -1.82 14.45 -2.45
N LYS A 243 -0.74 15.22 -2.53
CA LYS A 243 0.61 14.78 -2.18
C LYS A 243 0.76 14.42 -0.71
N ASP A 244 1.79 13.67 -0.38
CA ASP A 244 2.20 13.49 1.00
C ASP A 244 2.78 14.78 1.58
N PRO A 245 2.72 14.98 2.91
CA PRO A 245 3.18 16.24 3.54
C PRO A 245 4.62 16.64 3.24
N ASP A 246 5.49 15.65 3.03
CA ASP A 246 6.92 15.88 2.81
C ASP A 246 7.31 16.08 1.35
N ASP A 247 6.37 15.88 0.44
CA ASP A 247 6.58 16.08 -0.99
C ASP A 247 6.47 17.55 -1.36
N LYS A 248 7.09 17.93 -2.47
CA LYS A 248 7.13 19.32 -2.93
C LYS A 248 6.53 19.46 -4.31
N VAL A 249 5.99 20.65 -4.59
CA VAL A 249 5.50 21.06 -5.91
C VAL A 249 6.28 22.27 -6.36
N VAL A 250 6.91 22.17 -7.53
CA VAL A 250 7.72 23.22 -8.13
C VAL A 250 7.21 23.51 -9.53
N VAL A 251 7.04 24.79 -9.87
CA VAL A 251 6.67 25.23 -11.21
C VAL A 251 7.89 25.81 -11.92
N ILE A 252 8.16 25.34 -13.12
CA ILE A 252 9.27 25.84 -13.96
C ILE A 252 8.71 26.45 -15.24
N THR A 253 9.37 27.51 -15.70
CA THR A 253 8.99 28.24 -16.92
C THR A 253 9.95 28.02 -18.07
N ASP A 254 11.16 27.54 -17.77
CA ASP A 254 12.21 27.31 -18.75
C ASP A 254 12.36 25.82 -19.07
N ASP A 255 12.99 25.52 -20.21
CA ASP A 255 13.34 24.16 -20.58
C ASP A 255 14.51 23.62 -19.74
N GLU A 256 15.26 24.48 -19.10
CA GLU A 256 16.31 24.12 -18.16
C GLU A 256 15.70 23.80 -16.78
N ILE A 257 15.83 22.53 -16.36
CA ILE A 257 15.29 22.07 -15.10
C ILE A 257 16.30 22.36 -13.99
N PRO A 258 15.90 23.13 -12.95
CA PRO A 258 16.80 23.41 -11.84
C PRO A 258 17.07 22.15 -11.03
N LYS A 259 18.13 22.18 -10.21
CA LYS A 259 18.36 21.15 -9.21
C LYS A 259 17.22 21.15 -8.19
N MET A 260 16.62 20.00 -7.99
CA MET A 260 15.48 19.83 -7.10
C MET A 260 15.78 18.83 -5.99
N GLU A 261 15.03 18.93 -4.90
CA GLU A 261 15.08 18.00 -3.79
C GLU A 261 14.24 16.76 -4.07
N GLY A 262 14.29 15.78 -3.15
CA GLY A 262 13.52 14.56 -3.20
C GLY A 262 14.28 13.39 -3.80
N ASP A 263 13.73 12.20 -3.60
CA ASP A 263 14.30 10.94 -4.09
C ASP A 263 13.93 10.70 -5.54
N TYR A 264 12.75 11.14 -5.93
CA TYR A 264 12.20 11.03 -7.28
C TYR A 264 11.61 12.36 -7.74
N ILE A 265 11.68 12.58 -9.04
CA ILE A 265 11.02 13.70 -9.70
C ILE A 265 9.87 13.16 -10.55
N PHE A 266 8.71 13.78 -10.42
CA PHE A 266 7.58 13.55 -11.32
C PHE A 266 7.38 14.81 -12.15
N TYR A 267 7.81 14.76 -13.41
CA TYR A 267 7.68 15.85 -14.35
C TYR A 267 6.33 15.79 -15.06
N MET A 268 5.63 16.93 -15.11
CA MET A 268 4.37 17.07 -15.83
C MET A 268 4.33 18.41 -16.57
N ASN A 269 3.71 18.41 -17.72
CA ASN A 269 3.28 19.66 -18.33
C ASN A 269 2.00 20.15 -17.63
N SER A 270 1.79 21.46 -17.54
CA SER A 270 0.62 22.03 -16.84
C SER A 270 -0.71 21.67 -17.49
N ASN A 271 -0.71 21.22 -18.75
CA ASN A 271 -1.90 20.71 -19.45
C ASN A 271 -2.13 19.21 -19.28
N GLU A 272 -1.31 18.54 -18.47
CA GLU A 272 -1.44 17.14 -18.13
C GLU A 272 -1.97 17.00 -16.70
N MET A 273 -3.03 16.21 -16.50
CA MET A 273 -3.66 16.04 -15.19
C MET A 273 -3.58 14.60 -14.73
N PRO A 274 -2.93 14.32 -13.59
CA PRO A 274 -2.95 12.99 -12.98
C PRO A 274 -4.28 12.72 -12.30
N THR A 275 -4.55 11.46 -12.02
CA THR A 275 -5.72 11.07 -11.20
C THR A 275 -5.37 11.11 -9.71
N GLU A 276 -6.40 11.22 -8.88
CA GLU A 276 -6.26 11.11 -7.43
C GLU A 276 -5.65 9.76 -7.04
N THR A 277 -6.13 8.67 -7.62
CA THR A 277 -5.61 7.31 -7.39
C THR A 277 -4.12 7.23 -7.71
N MET A 278 -3.69 7.83 -8.83
CA MET A 278 -2.28 7.84 -9.23
C MET A 278 -1.40 8.48 -8.16
N ILE A 279 -1.74 9.69 -7.72
CA ILE A 279 -0.91 10.40 -6.74
C ILE A 279 -0.88 9.68 -5.39
N LYS A 280 -2.02 9.18 -4.92
CA LYS A 280 -2.12 8.47 -3.64
C LYS A 280 -1.39 7.12 -3.64
N SER A 281 -1.35 6.40 -4.75
CA SER A 281 -0.75 5.06 -4.85
C SER A 281 0.65 5.04 -5.48
N LEU A 282 1.15 6.19 -5.90
CA LEU A 282 2.39 6.32 -6.68
C LEU A 282 3.59 5.62 -6.04
N LYS A 283 3.82 5.87 -4.76
CA LYS A 283 5.00 5.34 -4.04
C LYS A 283 4.95 3.82 -3.93
N THR A 284 3.77 3.26 -3.70
CA THR A 284 3.58 1.80 -3.66
C THR A 284 3.89 1.17 -5.03
N VAL A 285 3.39 1.76 -6.10
CA VAL A 285 3.64 1.27 -7.47
C VAL A 285 5.13 1.30 -7.81
N ILE A 286 5.81 2.38 -7.45
CA ILE A 286 7.24 2.55 -7.70
C ILE A 286 8.07 1.55 -6.89
N MET A 287 7.74 1.33 -5.63
CA MET A 287 8.44 0.38 -4.77
C MET A 287 8.38 -1.04 -5.29
N GLU A 288 7.24 -1.46 -5.84
CA GLU A 288 7.06 -2.80 -6.39
C GLU A 288 7.97 -3.08 -7.60
N LYS A 289 8.35 -2.05 -8.35
CA LYS A 289 9.01 -2.20 -9.64
C LYS A 289 10.53 -1.99 -9.61
N ASN A 290 11.07 -1.33 -8.60
CA ASN A 290 12.51 -1.09 -8.40
C ASN A 290 13.27 -0.65 -9.67
N CYS A 291 12.75 0.35 -10.38
CA CYS A 291 13.35 0.90 -11.59
C CYS A 291 13.85 2.33 -11.38
N ASP A 292 14.72 2.80 -12.26
CA ASP A 292 15.27 4.16 -12.19
C ASP A 292 14.36 5.22 -12.79
N ALA A 293 13.49 4.81 -13.71
CA ALA A 293 12.55 5.69 -14.36
C ALA A 293 11.30 4.92 -14.80
N PHE A 294 10.21 5.67 -14.97
CA PHE A 294 8.90 5.09 -15.27
C PHE A 294 8.22 5.86 -16.38
N PHE A 295 7.65 5.11 -17.32
CA PHE A 295 6.78 5.64 -18.36
C PHE A 295 5.34 5.49 -17.94
N VAL A 296 4.60 6.59 -17.95
CA VAL A 296 3.18 6.63 -17.60
C VAL A 296 2.33 6.74 -18.85
N PRO A 297 1.18 6.06 -18.91
CA PRO A 297 0.28 6.20 -20.04
C PRO A 297 -0.39 7.57 -20.03
N ARG A 298 -0.70 8.09 -21.22
CA ARG A 298 -1.38 9.38 -21.34
C ARG A 298 -2.66 9.25 -22.17
N ILE A 299 -3.72 9.79 -21.61
CA ILE A 299 -5.01 9.91 -22.29
C ILE A 299 -5.04 11.27 -22.99
N ASN A 300 -5.01 11.24 -24.31
CA ASN A 300 -5.12 12.46 -25.12
C ASN A 300 -6.54 12.62 -25.64
N ILE A 301 -7.17 13.72 -25.31
CA ILE A 301 -8.51 14.08 -25.77
C ILE A 301 -8.37 15.32 -26.64
N HIS A 302 -8.59 15.15 -27.95
CA HIS A 302 -8.55 16.24 -28.91
C HIS A 302 -9.97 16.80 -29.13
N LEU A 303 -10.29 17.90 -28.49
CA LEU A 303 -11.59 18.55 -28.65
C LEU A 303 -11.76 19.07 -30.08
N GLY A 304 -12.86 18.70 -30.72
CA GLY A 304 -13.17 19.10 -32.07
C GLY A 304 -12.45 18.36 -33.18
N ILE A 305 -11.78 17.23 -32.84
CA ILE A 305 -11.16 16.38 -33.87
C ILE A 305 -12.25 15.74 -34.73
N THR A 306 -12.02 15.71 -36.05
CA THR A 306 -12.93 15.13 -37.04
C THR A 306 -12.38 13.86 -37.67
N GLU A 307 -13.22 13.07 -38.32
CA GLU A 307 -12.78 11.90 -39.08
C GLU A 307 -11.82 12.29 -40.20
N GLU A 308 -12.01 13.48 -40.80
CA GLU A 308 -11.11 14.02 -41.82
C GLU A 308 -9.71 14.26 -41.24
N ASP A 309 -9.60 14.83 -40.03
CA ASP A 309 -8.32 15.05 -39.35
C ASP A 309 -7.59 13.73 -39.15
N LEU A 310 -8.29 12.66 -38.73
CA LEU A 310 -7.74 11.33 -38.52
C LEU A 310 -7.32 10.68 -39.86
N HIS A 311 -8.03 10.98 -40.92
CA HIS A 311 -7.71 10.45 -42.24
C HIS A 311 -6.48 11.14 -42.87
N LEU A 312 -6.33 12.44 -42.64
CA LEU A 312 -5.20 13.23 -43.14
C LEU A 312 -3.92 13.02 -42.40
N ASP A 313 -3.97 12.79 -41.07
CA ASP A 313 -2.80 12.55 -40.24
C ASP A 313 -2.78 11.08 -39.79
N LYS A 314 -1.98 10.28 -40.48
CA LYS A 314 -1.87 8.84 -40.23
C LYS A 314 -1.07 8.50 -38.96
N THR A 315 -0.48 9.50 -38.30
CA THR A 315 0.17 9.29 -36.98
C THR A 315 -0.86 9.29 -35.85
N LEU A 316 -2.09 9.71 -36.12
CA LEU A 316 -3.18 9.75 -35.14
C LEU A 316 -4.06 8.50 -35.27
N THR A 317 -4.26 7.83 -34.15
CA THR A 317 -5.24 6.77 -33.99
C THR A 317 -6.20 7.14 -32.88
N MET A 318 -7.47 6.76 -33.00
CA MET A 318 -8.47 7.03 -31.96
C MET A 318 -9.14 5.71 -31.55
N ASN A 319 -9.23 5.46 -30.25
CA ASN A 319 -9.89 4.27 -29.75
C ASN A 319 -11.43 4.49 -29.59
N GLU A 320 -12.11 3.47 -29.06
CA GLU A 320 -13.57 3.45 -28.91
C GLU A 320 -14.13 4.55 -28.01
N VAL A 321 -13.35 4.99 -27.03
CA VAL A 321 -13.74 6.06 -26.09
C VAL A 321 -13.25 7.44 -26.50
N GLY A 322 -12.65 7.57 -27.69
CA GLY A 322 -12.23 8.85 -28.24
C GLY A 322 -10.83 9.32 -27.82
N TRP A 323 -10.00 8.43 -27.27
CA TRP A 323 -8.63 8.78 -26.90
C TRP A 323 -7.68 8.63 -28.08
N ILE A 324 -6.79 9.60 -28.23
CA ILE A 324 -5.83 9.62 -29.33
C ILE A 324 -4.52 8.96 -28.90
N ASN A 325 -4.07 8.01 -29.71
CA ASN A 325 -2.79 7.31 -29.55
C ASN A 325 -2.63 6.59 -28.21
N TRP A 326 -3.76 6.20 -27.56
CA TRP A 326 -3.69 5.46 -26.30
C TRP A 326 -2.90 4.15 -26.50
N PRO A 327 -1.94 3.79 -25.62
CA PRO A 327 -1.68 4.40 -24.29
C PRO A 327 -0.63 5.53 -24.26
N ASP A 328 -0.11 6.00 -25.35
CA ASP A 328 0.81 7.14 -25.47
C ASP A 328 1.76 7.31 -24.26
N PHE A 329 2.64 6.37 -24.02
CA PHE A 329 3.55 6.36 -22.88
C PHE A 329 4.53 7.53 -22.90
N GLN A 330 4.64 8.21 -21.74
CA GLN A 330 5.54 9.34 -21.53
C GLN A 330 6.49 9.04 -20.37
N GLY A 331 7.79 9.25 -20.57
CA GLY A 331 8.77 9.19 -19.49
C GLY A 331 8.59 10.42 -18.60
N ARG A 332 8.11 10.23 -17.38
CA ARG A 332 7.71 11.34 -16.50
C ARG A 332 8.24 11.22 -15.09
N ILE A 333 8.59 10.04 -14.63
CA ILE A 333 9.04 9.79 -13.27
C ILE A 333 10.44 9.21 -13.30
N TYR A 334 11.36 9.78 -12.52
CA TYR A 334 12.74 9.31 -12.51
C TYR A 334 13.44 9.57 -11.18
N LYS A 335 14.43 8.72 -10.87
CA LYS A 335 15.30 8.92 -9.71
C LYS A 335 16.06 10.24 -9.82
N ASN A 336 16.08 10.98 -8.73
CA ASN A 336 16.83 12.23 -8.63
C ASN A 336 18.30 11.96 -8.29
N ASN A 337 19.04 11.37 -9.22
CA ASN A 337 20.42 10.92 -9.04
C ASN A 337 21.47 11.75 -9.82
N GLY A 338 21.05 12.80 -10.51
CA GLY A 338 21.91 13.66 -11.31
C GLY A 338 22.29 13.10 -12.70
N ARG A 339 21.96 11.84 -12.97
CA ARG A 339 22.26 11.19 -14.28
C ARG A 339 21.06 11.16 -15.20
N ILE A 340 19.86 11.13 -14.63
CA ILE A 340 18.58 11.09 -15.35
C ILE A 340 17.99 12.49 -15.31
N PHE A 341 17.51 12.98 -16.43
CA PHE A 341 16.91 14.32 -16.52
C PHE A 341 15.92 14.40 -17.69
N MET A 342 15.10 15.43 -17.65
CA MET A 342 14.20 15.75 -18.76
C MET A 342 14.81 16.81 -19.66
N LYS A 343 14.72 16.62 -20.97
CA LYS A 343 15.11 17.59 -21.97
C LYS A 343 14.15 17.52 -23.15
N ASP A 344 13.60 18.68 -23.54
CA ASP A 344 12.64 18.76 -24.65
C ASP A 344 11.48 17.76 -24.50
N ASP A 345 10.93 17.66 -23.27
CA ASP A 345 9.84 16.74 -22.90
C ASP A 345 10.19 15.24 -22.99
N LYS A 346 11.48 14.93 -23.07
CA LYS A 346 11.97 13.54 -23.15
C LYS A 346 12.86 13.20 -21.99
N LEU A 347 12.74 11.97 -21.52
CA LEU A 347 13.56 11.38 -20.46
C LEU A 347 14.90 10.95 -21.04
N ILE A 348 15.99 11.47 -20.47
CA ILE A 348 17.37 11.23 -20.93
C ILE A 348 18.17 10.57 -19.80
N GLY A 349 19.08 9.64 -20.17
CA GLY A 349 20.05 9.05 -19.25
C GLY A 349 19.55 7.87 -18.44
N SER A 350 18.33 7.41 -18.69
CA SER A 350 17.78 6.24 -18.00
C SER A 350 18.15 4.94 -18.69
N GLU A 351 18.58 3.93 -17.92
CA GLU A 351 18.91 2.60 -18.43
C GLU A 351 17.92 1.54 -17.96
N ASN A 352 17.40 1.66 -16.74
CA ASN A 352 16.46 0.72 -16.14
C ASN A 352 15.08 1.37 -16.05
N VAL A 353 14.25 1.18 -17.06
CA VAL A 353 12.93 1.80 -17.18
C VAL A 353 11.83 0.78 -17.32
N ILE A 354 10.64 1.12 -16.85
CA ILE A 354 9.44 0.30 -17.01
C ILE A 354 8.21 1.20 -17.18
N GLY A 355 7.19 0.66 -17.83
CA GLY A 355 5.88 1.31 -17.95
C GLY A 355 4.97 0.98 -16.76
N PHE A 356 4.04 1.89 -16.47
CA PHE A 356 2.99 1.68 -15.47
C PHE A 356 1.87 0.75 -15.93
N GLY A 357 1.93 0.27 -17.16
CA GLY A 357 0.85 -0.50 -17.76
C GLY A 357 -0.22 0.40 -18.39
N THR A 358 -1.39 -0.13 -18.65
CA THR A 358 -2.46 0.55 -19.39
C THR A 358 -3.69 0.86 -18.54
N ASP A 359 -3.53 0.97 -17.22
CA ASP A 359 -4.61 1.33 -16.30
C ASP A 359 -4.89 2.84 -16.44
N PRO A 360 -6.12 3.24 -16.89
CA PRO A 360 -6.48 4.65 -16.98
C PRO A 360 -6.41 5.40 -15.64
N ASN A 361 -6.55 4.70 -14.51
CA ASN A 361 -6.43 5.30 -13.18
C ASN A 361 -4.99 5.70 -12.83
N LEU A 362 -4.01 5.19 -13.57
CA LEU A 362 -2.59 5.52 -13.44
C LEU A 362 -2.08 6.30 -14.66
N ALA A 363 -2.94 7.04 -15.31
CA ALA A 363 -2.64 7.81 -16.52
C ALA A 363 -2.70 9.31 -16.28
N LEU A 364 -1.94 10.06 -17.07
CA LEU A 364 -2.11 11.50 -17.23
C LEU A 364 -3.19 11.76 -18.26
N THR A 365 -4.06 12.74 -18.02
CA THR A 365 -5.04 13.19 -19.02
C THR A 365 -4.59 14.52 -19.59
N CYS A 366 -4.49 14.58 -20.92
CA CYS A 366 -4.14 15.77 -21.66
C CYS A 366 -5.28 16.15 -22.60
N ILE A 367 -5.87 17.32 -22.38
CA ILE A 367 -6.93 17.85 -23.25
C ILE A 367 -6.30 18.84 -24.22
N ILE A 368 -6.40 18.52 -25.50
CA ILE A 368 -5.87 19.34 -26.59
C ILE A 368 -7.03 20.03 -27.29
N LYS A 369 -7.00 21.37 -27.34
CA LYS A 369 -7.96 22.15 -28.05
C LYS A 369 -7.48 22.38 -29.48
N LYS A 370 -8.38 22.17 -30.44
CA LYS A 370 -8.10 22.39 -31.83
C LYS A 370 -8.00 23.91 -32.14
#